data_792018e05555794e9dd37552f630af57
#
_entry.id   792018e05555794e9dd37552f630af57
#
_cell.length_a   1.000
_cell.length_b   1.000
_cell.length_c   1.000
_cell.angle_alpha   90.00
_cell.angle_beta   90.00
_cell.angle_gamma   90.00
#
_symmetry.space_group_name_H-M   'P 1'
#
loop_
_entity.id
_entity.type
_entity.pdbx_description
1 polymer ?
#
loop_
_entity_poly.entity_id
_entity_poly.type
_entity_poly.pdbx_seq_one_letter_code
_entity_poly.pdbx_strand_id
1 'polypeptide(L)'
;MRRDDMDLPTCQCDRAWFSAAMLIFACVLGLGASAQARAQFAVIDIGAITQLITEVEILEDQLTTARAHLAQAQAEYESITGGRGMEALLAGAPRNYLPTNWPQLQTAMQGGGALGGGVSATLGVNSILPEAWLDQVPADVRRKIEERRQLTALQQNLTRQSLQITSERFDLLQQLISAIPHAADQKAVLDLHARTSAENAMLLNEQSKLRTLAEVVQAQELANTQQLRERALLGHGQFALRFQPVP
;
A
#
# COMPACT_ATOMS: atom_id res chain seq x y z
N MET A 1 5.90 -22.85 -92.53
CA MET A 1 4.71 -22.47 -91.77
C MET A 1 5.19 -21.85 -90.48
N ARG A 2 5.16 -20.52 -90.42
CA ARG A 2 5.64 -19.66 -89.33
C ARG A 2 4.70 -19.77 -88.15
N ARG A 3 5.27 -19.88 -86.95
CA ARG A 3 4.62 -19.51 -85.70
C ARG A 3 5.51 -18.53 -84.96
N ASP A 4 4.99 -17.37 -84.83
CA ASP A 4 5.58 -16.24 -84.15
C ASP A 4 5.54 -16.47 -82.62
N ASP A 5 6.71 -16.43 -82.02
CA ASP A 5 6.85 -16.33 -80.58
C ASP A 5 6.56 -14.88 -80.18
N MET A 6 5.53 -14.68 -79.37
CA MET A 6 5.14 -13.41 -78.83
C MET A 6 5.74 -13.27 -77.42
N ASP A 7 6.90 -12.66 -77.39
CA ASP A 7 7.52 -12.24 -76.14
C ASP A 7 6.70 -11.16 -75.44
N LEU A 8 6.13 -11.46 -74.31
CA LEU A 8 5.49 -10.51 -73.42
C LEU A 8 6.60 -9.86 -72.55
N PRO A 9 6.70 -8.53 -72.50
CA PRO A 9 7.61 -7.85 -71.61
C PRO A 9 7.09 -7.97 -70.18
N THR A 10 7.83 -8.72 -69.36
CA THR A 10 7.61 -8.75 -67.92
C THR A 10 7.87 -7.36 -67.31
N CYS A 11 6.83 -6.78 -66.75
CA CYS A 11 6.84 -5.47 -66.14
C CYS A 11 7.76 -5.45 -64.93
N GLN A 12 8.94 -4.89 -65.12
CA GLN A 12 9.95 -4.72 -64.07
C GLN A 12 9.64 -3.59 -63.09
N CYS A 13 8.47 -2.92 -63.28
CA CYS A 13 8.04 -1.81 -62.45
C CYS A 13 7.49 -2.20 -61.08
N ASP A 14 6.96 -3.42 -60.92
CA ASP A 14 6.32 -3.80 -59.65
C ASP A 14 7.27 -4.00 -58.47
N ARG A 15 8.51 -4.38 -58.75
CA ARG A 15 9.52 -4.57 -57.67
C ARG A 15 10.04 -3.28 -57.07
N ALA A 16 10.12 -2.22 -57.90
CA ALA A 16 10.60 -0.93 -57.40
C ALA A 16 9.53 -0.21 -56.56
N TRP A 17 8.27 -0.40 -56.87
CA TRP A 17 7.18 0.21 -56.10
C TRP A 17 6.95 -0.54 -54.77
N PHE A 18 7.05 -1.86 -54.78
CA PHE A 18 6.97 -2.61 -53.52
C PHE A 18 8.13 -2.30 -52.55
N SER A 19 9.34 -2.11 -53.09
CA SER A 19 10.49 -1.72 -52.23
C SER A 19 10.35 -0.26 -51.71
N ALA A 20 9.83 0.65 -52.51
CA ALA A 20 9.57 2.03 -52.09
C ALA A 20 8.42 2.10 -51.07
N ALA A 21 7.35 1.34 -51.28
CA ALA A 21 6.24 1.26 -50.33
C ALA A 21 6.68 0.62 -49.00
N MET A 22 7.56 -0.39 -49.01
CA MET A 22 8.09 -1.02 -47.83
C MET A 22 9.04 -0.10 -47.03
N LEU A 23 9.85 0.71 -47.74
CA LEU A 23 10.71 1.73 -47.12
C LEU A 23 9.89 2.87 -46.50
N ILE A 24 8.84 3.32 -47.17
CA ILE A 24 7.94 4.34 -46.62
C ILE A 24 7.19 3.79 -45.40
N PHE A 25 6.73 2.55 -45.45
CA PHE A 25 6.09 1.88 -44.31
C PHE A 25 7.03 1.68 -43.12
N ALA A 26 8.29 1.33 -43.39
CA ALA A 26 9.34 1.23 -42.36
C ALA A 26 9.71 2.60 -41.75
N CYS A 27 9.74 3.66 -42.56
CA CYS A 27 9.93 5.03 -42.07
C CYS A 27 8.73 5.54 -41.26
N VAL A 28 7.49 5.24 -41.67
CA VAL A 28 6.29 5.60 -40.91
C VAL A 28 6.21 4.82 -39.59
N LEU A 29 6.57 3.55 -39.58
CA LEU A 29 6.72 2.76 -38.36
C LEU A 29 7.86 3.26 -37.47
N GLY A 30 8.98 3.70 -38.03
CA GLY A 30 10.11 4.26 -37.31
C GLY A 30 9.81 5.64 -36.69
N LEU A 31 9.01 6.46 -37.36
CA LEU A 31 8.56 7.76 -36.85
C LEU A 31 7.41 7.64 -35.84
N GLY A 32 6.60 6.56 -35.95
CA GLY A 32 5.58 6.24 -34.92
C GLY A 32 6.17 5.67 -33.63
N ALA A 33 7.40 5.15 -33.71
CA ALA A 33 8.16 4.65 -32.56
C ALA A 33 9.03 5.74 -31.89
N SER A 34 8.87 7.02 -32.25
CA SER A 34 9.30 8.07 -31.36
C SER A 34 8.49 7.90 -30.09
N ALA A 35 8.97 7.01 -29.24
CA ALA A 35 8.58 6.91 -27.87
C ALA A 35 8.55 8.34 -27.36
N GLN A 36 7.36 8.87 -27.20
CA GLN A 36 7.19 10.03 -26.36
C GLN A 36 7.86 9.62 -25.06
N ALA A 37 9.07 10.10 -24.83
CA ALA A 37 9.61 10.21 -23.51
C ALA A 37 8.67 11.17 -22.78
N ARG A 38 7.50 10.63 -22.43
CA ARG A 38 6.65 11.27 -21.43
C ARG A 38 7.55 11.31 -20.23
N ALA A 39 8.05 12.48 -19.89
CA ALA A 39 8.52 12.73 -18.57
C ALA A 39 7.43 12.10 -17.69
N GLN A 40 7.74 10.95 -17.11
CA GLN A 40 6.87 10.34 -16.11
C GLN A 40 6.93 11.32 -14.97
N PHE A 41 6.03 12.32 -15.02
CA PHE A 41 5.67 13.00 -13.80
C PHE A 41 5.31 11.86 -12.86
N ALA A 42 6.02 11.77 -11.76
CA ALA A 42 5.64 10.84 -10.74
C ALA A 42 4.30 11.37 -10.21
N VAL A 43 3.27 11.07 -10.93
CA VAL A 43 1.91 11.11 -10.46
C VAL A 43 1.94 10.21 -9.23
N ILE A 44 1.41 10.70 -8.11
CA ILE A 44 1.04 9.81 -7.01
C ILE A 44 0.39 8.65 -7.72
N ASP A 45 1.06 7.51 -7.69
CA ASP A 45 0.52 6.33 -8.34
C ASP A 45 -0.67 5.89 -7.50
N ILE A 46 -1.82 6.52 -7.81
CA ILE A 46 -3.11 6.16 -7.22
C ILE A 46 -3.32 4.65 -7.41
N GLY A 47 -2.78 4.08 -8.47
CA GLY A 47 -2.77 2.63 -8.70
C GLY A 47 -1.97 1.88 -7.64
N ALA A 48 -0.78 2.37 -7.27
CA ALA A 48 0.01 1.75 -6.20
C ALA A 48 -0.71 1.84 -4.84
N ILE A 49 -1.30 3.00 -4.52
CA ILE A 49 -2.10 3.16 -3.30
C ILE A 49 -3.34 2.25 -3.35
N THR A 50 -4.02 2.16 -4.50
CA THR A 50 -5.17 1.28 -4.68
C THR A 50 -4.77 -0.19 -4.53
N GLN A 51 -3.61 -0.58 -5.07
CA GLN A 51 -3.09 -1.94 -4.89
C GLN A 51 -2.79 -2.25 -3.41
N LEU A 52 -2.17 -1.31 -2.69
CA LEU A 52 -1.91 -1.47 -1.26
C LEU A 52 -3.20 -1.57 -0.44
N ILE A 53 -4.24 -0.83 -0.81
CA ILE A 53 -5.56 -0.94 -0.18
C ILE A 53 -6.16 -2.33 -0.47
N THR A 54 -6.09 -2.80 -1.71
CA THR A 54 -6.57 -4.13 -2.10
C THR A 54 -5.80 -5.22 -1.35
N GLU A 55 -4.50 -5.05 -1.12
CA GLU A 55 -3.70 -5.98 -0.33
C GLU A 55 -4.17 -6.03 1.13
N VAL A 56 -4.50 -4.90 1.73
CA VAL A 56 -5.10 -4.86 3.08
C VAL A 56 -6.45 -5.58 3.10
N GLU A 57 -7.31 -5.38 2.10
CA GLU A 57 -8.60 -6.09 1.98
C GLU A 57 -8.41 -7.61 1.85
N ILE A 58 -7.45 -8.05 1.01
CA ILE A 58 -7.11 -9.48 0.89
C ILE A 58 -6.63 -10.06 2.23
N LEU A 59 -5.84 -9.31 2.99
CA LEU A 59 -5.36 -9.71 4.30
C LEU A 59 -6.51 -9.81 5.33
N GLU A 60 -7.54 -8.98 5.20
CA GLU A 60 -8.76 -9.09 6.01
C GLU A 60 -9.57 -10.33 5.66
N ASP A 61 -9.69 -10.67 4.39
CA ASP A 61 -10.35 -11.89 3.93
C ASP A 61 -9.60 -13.14 4.43
N GLN A 62 -8.26 -13.10 4.42
CA GLN A 62 -7.43 -14.15 5.01
C GLN A 62 -7.66 -14.29 6.52
N LEU A 63 -7.79 -13.17 7.23
CA LEU A 63 -8.11 -13.18 8.66
C LEU A 63 -9.51 -13.75 8.92
N THR A 64 -10.48 -13.38 8.09
CA THR A 64 -11.84 -13.91 8.18
C THR A 64 -11.85 -15.42 7.94
N THR A 65 -11.10 -15.88 6.94
CA THR A 65 -10.92 -17.30 6.65
C THR A 65 -10.26 -18.04 7.82
N ALA A 66 -9.21 -17.48 8.41
CA ALA A 66 -8.55 -18.07 9.57
C ALA A 66 -9.48 -18.18 10.79
N ARG A 67 -10.36 -17.18 10.98
CA ARG A 67 -11.40 -17.24 12.03
C ARG A 67 -12.45 -18.31 11.74
N ALA A 68 -12.85 -18.46 10.47
CA ALA A 68 -13.79 -19.50 10.07
C ALA A 68 -13.22 -20.92 10.30
N HIS A 69 -11.93 -21.12 9.99
CA HIS A 69 -11.22 -22.37 10.28
C HIS A 69 -11.17 -22.66 11.78
N LEU A 70 -10.91 -21.63 12.60
CA LEU A 70 -10.94 -21.80 14.05
C LEU A 70 -12.33 -22.20 14.54
N ALA A 71 -13.39 -21.54 14.05
CA ALA A 71 -14.77 -21.86 14.42
C ALA A 71 -15.17 -23.26 13.97
N GLN A 72 -14.74 -23.67 12.78
CA GLN A 72 -14.98 -25.03 12.29
C GLN A 72 -14.26 -26.09 13.15
N ALA A 73 -12.98 -25.84 13.47
CA ALA A 73 -12.21 -26.73 14.35
C ALA A 73 -12.85 -26.83 15.74
N GLN A 74 -13.41 -25.73 16.25
CA GLN A 74 -14.17 -25.73 17.50
C GLN A 74 -15.46 -26.53 17.39
N ALA A 75 -16.22 -26.38 16.28
CA ALA A 75 -17.47 -27.12 16.05
C ALA A 75 -17.24 -28.63 15.87
N GLU A 76 -16.25 -29.02 15.11
CA GLU A 76 -15.81 -30.42 14.98
C GLU A 76 -15.46 -31.01 16.34
N TYR A 77 -14.84 -30.23 17.16
CA TYR A 77 -14.44 -30.57 18.48
C TYR A 77 -15.62 -30.74 19.44
N GLU A 78 -16.53 -29.78 19.50
CA GLU A 78 -17.74 -29.92 20.33
C GLU A 78 -18.56 -31.16 19.94
N SER A 79 -18.50 -31.53 18.67
CA SER A 79 -19.17 -32.73 18.15
C SER A 79 -18.61 -34.05 18.71
N ILE A 80 -17.36 -34.01 19.15
CA ILE A 80 -16.65 -35.21 19.64
C ILE A 80 -16.71 -35.33 21.18
N THR A 81 -16.57 -34.25 21.99
CA THR A 81 -16.50 -34.33 23.48
C THR A 81 -16.67 -33.00 24.18
N GLY A 82 -17.52 -32.11 24.14
CA GLY A 82 -17.75 -30.93 24.99
C GLY A 82 -16.54 -29.97 25.25
N GLY A 83 -16.76 -28.68 25.44
CA GLY A 83 -15.73 -27.67 25.58
C GLY A 83 -14.76 -27.89 26.76
N ARG A 84 -13.47 -27.67 26.53
CA ARG A 84 -12.38 -27.77 27.53
C ARG A 84 -11.91 -26.41 28.05
N GLY A 85 -12.57 -25.32 27.66
CA GLY A 85 -12.21 -23.96 28.09
C GLY A 85 -10.98 -23.39 27.39
N MET A 86 -10.35 -24.14 26.47
CA MET A 86 -9.18 -23.64 25.73
C MET A 86 -9.53 -22.49 24.78
N GLU A 87 -10.78 -22.43 24.32
CA GLU A 87 -11.33 -21.32 23.53
C GLU A 87 -11.37 -19.99 24.30
N ALA A 88 -11.51 -20.06 25.63
CA ALA A 88 -11.52 -18.87 26.49
C ALA A 88 -10.13 -18.29 26.73
N LEU A 89 -9.08 -19.05 26.44
CA LEU A 89 -7.72 -18.56 26.55
C LEU A 89 -7.51 -17.35 25.62
N LEU A 90 -6.99 -16.27 26.13
CA LEU A 90 -6.75 -15.03 25.41
C LEU A 90 -8.03 -14.31 24.91
N ALA A 91 -9.19 -14.55 25.49
CA ALA A 91 -10.43 -13.87 25.12
C ALA A 91 -10.32 -12.33 25.20
N GLY A 92 -9.51 -11.81 26.09
CA GLY A 92 -9.25 -10.37 26.29
C GLY A 92 -8.13 -9.78 25.43
N ALA A 93 -7.49 -10.55 24.54
CA ALA A 93 -6.39 -10.05 23.75
C ALA A 93 -6.87 -8.96 22.77
N PRO A 94 -6.22 -7.78 22.72
CA PRO A 94 -6.55 -6.76 21.75
C PRO A 94 -6.21 -7.27 20.35
N ARG A 95 -7.21 -7.31 19.48
CA ARG A 95 -7.09 -7.77 18.10
C ARG A 95 -7.66 -6.71 17.16
N ASN A 96 -7.14 -6.66 15.93
CA ASN A 96 -7.66 -5.83 14.86
C ASN A 96 -7.76 -4.33 15.24
N TYR A 97 -6.76 -3.81 15.93
CA TYR A 97 -6.66 -2.40 16.33
C TYR A 97 -6.23 -1.48 15.19
N LEU A 98 -5.69 -2.05 14.10
CA LEU A 98 -5.23 -1.30 12.94
C LEU A 98 -6.40 -0.90 12.05
N PRO A 99 -6.31 0.23 11.33
CA PRO A 99 -7.29 0.60 10.32
C PRO A 99 -7.48 -0.50 9.29
N THR A 100 -8.72 -0.76 8.91
CA THR A 100 -9.09 -1.85 8.00
C THR A 100 -9.25 -1.37 6.57
N ASN A 101 -9.42 -0.05 6.37
CA ASN A 101 -9.61 0.54 5.06
C ASN A 101 -9.09 1.99 5.02
N TRP A 102 -8.97 2.51 3.82
CA TRP A 102 -8.49 3.87 3.59
C TRP A 102 -9.31 4.96 4.29
N PRO A 103 -10.65 4.94 4.30
CA PRO A 103 -11.43 5.93 5.04
C PRO A 103 -11.15 5.95 6.54
N GLN A 104 -10.98 4.78 7.16
CA GLN A 104 -10.60 4.70 8.58
C GLN A 104 -9.21 5.26 8.84
N LEU A 105 -8.26 4.99 7.95
CA LEU A 105 -6.92 5.56 8.02
C LEU A 105 -6.98 7.09 7.92
N GLN A 106 -7.73 7.61 6.97
CA GLN A 106 -7.92 9.05 6.79
C GLN A 106 -8.61 9.70 8.01
N THR A 107 -9.62 9.04 8.57
CA THR A 107 -10.28 9.49 9.81
C THR A 107 -9.28 9.55 10.98
N ALA A 108 -8.44 8.54 11.12
CA ALA A 108 -7.40 8.50 12.15
C ALA A 108 -6.37 9.62 11.98
N MET A 109 -5.95 9.93 10.74
CA MET A 109 -5.06 11.06 10.43
C MET A 109 -5.67 12.40 10.86
N GLN A 110 -6.98 12.56 10.70
CA GLN A 110 -7.73 13.77 11.11
C GLN A 110 -8.04 13.82 12.61
N GLY A 111 -7.53 12.87 13.38
CA GLY A 111 -7.73 12.84 14.83
C GLY A 111 -9.05 12.18 15.27
N GLY A 112 -9.73 11.47 14.36
CA GLY A 112 -10.96 10.72 14.64
C GLY A 112 -10.73 9.24 14.90
N GLY A 113 -11.79 8.53 15.34
CA GLY A 113 -11.74 7.10 15.61
C GLY A 113 -10.90 6.72 16.84
N ALA A 114 -10.68 5.41 17.02
CA ALA A 114 -9.96 4.88 18.19
C ALA A 114 -8.48 5.34 18.27
N LEU A 115 -7.86 5.61 17.14
CA LEU A 115 -6.47 6.08 17.05
C LEU A 115 -6.33 7.60 17.18
N GLY A 116 -7.43 8.34 16.97
CA GLY A 116 -7.42 9.79 16.82
C GLY A 116 -6.88 10.55 18.02
N GLY A 117 -7.23 10.12 19.24
CA GLY A 117 -6.73 10.75 20.46
C GLY A 117 -5.22 10.72 20.57
N GLY A 118 -4.59 9.59 20.27
CA GLY A 118 -3.14 9.43 20.26
C GLY A 118 -2.48 10.24 19.15
N VAL A 119 -3.09 10.29 17.98
CA VAL A 119 -2.61 11.09 16.83
C VAL A 119 -2.65 12.57 17.18
N SER A 120 -3.74 13.08 17.72
CA SER A 120 -3.89 14.49 18.11
C SER A 120 -2.89 14.91 19.19
N ALA A 121 -2.66 14.07 20.20
CA ALA A 121 -1.66 14.32 21.23
C ALA A 121 -0.24 14.37 20.63
N THR A 122 0.08 13.42 19.76
CA THR A 122 1.39 13.36 19.08
C THR A 122 1.59 14.54 18.14
N LEU A 123 0.53 14.95 17.43
CA LEU A 123 0.53 16.13 16.58
C LEU A 123 0.88 17.40 17.37
N GLY A 124 0.24 17.58 18.53
CA GLY A 124 0.51 18.72 19.39
C GLY A 124 1.97 18.81 19.85
N VAL A 125 2.57 17.67 20.21
CA VAL A 125 3.99 17.61 20.62
C VAL A 125 4.94 17.89 19.44
N ASN A 126 4.62 17.40 18.24
CA ASN A 126 5.48 17.51 17.06
C ASN A 126 5.34 18.85 16.31
N SER A 127 4.32 19.66 16.63
CA SER A 127 4.05 20.92 15.96
C SER A 127 4.89 22.05 16.53
N ILE A 128 6.07 22.27 15.95
CA ILE A 128 7.02 23.31 16.40
C ILE A 128 6.66 24.67 15.81
N LEU A 129 6.18 24.70 14.56
CA LEU A 129 5.88 25.95 13.88
C LEU A 129 4.55 26.53 14.41
N PRO A 130 4.56 27.78 14.97
CA PRO A 130 3.36 28.41 15.48
C PRO A 130 2.30 28.65 14.39
N GLU A 131 1.01 28.63 14.77
CA GLU A 131 -0.10 28.88 13.83
C GLU A 131 0.02 30.27 13.16
N ALA A 132 0.44 31.28 13.89
CA ALA A 132 0.65 32.62 13.33
C ALA A 132 1.65 32.66 12.15
N TRP A 133 2.58 31.71 12.09
CA TRP A 133 3.47 31.52 10.95
C TRP A 133 2.80 30.77 9.81
N LEU A 134 1.98 29.80 10.13
CA LEU A 134 1.22 29.04 9.13
C LEU A 134 0.21 29.93 8.39
N ASP A 135 -0.34 30.93 9.05
CA ASP A 135 -1.28 31.89 8.44
C ASP A 135 -0.60 32.81 7.39
N GLN A 136 0.73 32.95 7.46
CA GLN A 136 1.51 33.75 6.51
C GLN A 136 1.94 32.93 5.27
N VAL A 137 1.75 31.61 5.31
CA VAL A 137 2.17 30.71 4.22
C VAL A 137 1.01 30.53 3.24
N PRO A 138 1.27 30.41 1.92
CA PRO A 138 0.23 30.10 0.93
C PRO A 138 -0.58 28.85 1.34
N ALA A 139 -1.90 28.93 1.13
CA ALA A 139 -2.85 27.91 1.61
C ALA A 139 -2.52 26.49 1.18
N ASP A 140 -1.97 26.33 -0.01
CA ASP A 140 -1.54 25.05 -0.55
C ASP A 140 -0.27 24.49 0.12
N VAL A 141 0.66 25.37 0.54
CA VAL A 141 1.84 24.96 1.33
C VAL A 141 1.42 24.62 2.76
N ARG A 142 0.55 25.43 3.37
CA ARG A 142 -0.03 25.19 4.69
C ARG A 142 -0.65 23.79 4.72
N ARG A 143 -1.55 23.48 3.79
CA ARG A 143 -2.21 22.17 3.71
C ARG A 143 -1.19 21.02 3.68
N LYS A 144 -0.12 21.15 2.90
CA LYS A 144 0.93 20.11 2.83
C LYS A 144 1.69 19.95 4.13
N ILE A 145 1.96 21.04 4.84
CA ILE A 145 2.58 20.98 6.17
C ILE A 145 1.68 20.24 7.14
N GLU A 146 0.39 20.55 7.13
CA GLU A 146 -0.63 19.91 7.97
C GLU A 146 -0.75 18.40 7.66
N GLU A 147 -0.85 18.03 6.39
CA GLU A 147 -0.86 16.63 5.94
C GLU A 147 0.38 15.85 6.40
N ARG A 148 1.57 16.42 6.26
CA ARG A 148 2.82 15.79 6.72
C ARG A 148 2.85 15.63 8.24
N ARG A 149 2.41 16.64 8.98
CA ARG A 149 2.29 16.56 10.44
C ARG A 149 1.37 15.43 10.86
N GLN A 150 0.20 15.32 10.21
CA GLN A 150 -0.79 14.26 10.49
C GLN A 150 -0.22 12.88 10.18
N LEU A 151 0.41 12.69 9.03
CA LEU A 151 1.06 11.43 8.65
C LEU A 151 2.13 11.01 9.63
N THR A 152 3.02 11.93 10.01
CA THR A 152 4.09 11.66 10.98
C THR A 152 3.53 11.30 12.35
N ALA A 153 2.52 12.04 12.82
CA ALA A 153 1.86 11.77 14.09
C ALA A 153 1.14 10.41 14.09
N LEU A 154 0.47 10.07 12.99
CA LEU A 154 -0.16 8.77 12.80
C LEU A 154 0.87 7.65 12.85
N GLN A 155 1.95 7.75 12.10
CA GLN A 155 3.01 6.73 12.07
C GLN A 155 3.63 6.51 13.46
N GLN A 156 3.96 7.59 14.17
CA GLN A 156 4.50 7.48 15.52
C GLN A 156 3.51 6.83 16.49
N ASN A 157 2.24 7.21 16.42
CA ASN A 157 1.21 6.65 17.28
C ASN A 157 1.00 5.16 17.00
N LEU A 158 0.89 4.78 15.71
CA LEU A 158 0.78 3.38 15.31
C LEU A 158 1.97 2.55 15.77
N THR A 159 3.20 3.07 15.65
CA THR A 159 4.41 2.38 16.09
C THR A 159 4.41 2.15 17.61
N ARG A 160 4.06 3.19 18.39
CA ARG A 160 3.96 3.08 19.86
C ARG A 160 2.90 2.06 20.27
N GLN A 161 1.71 2.15 19.66
CA GLN A 161 0.62 1.23 19.96
C GLN A 161 0.95 -0.20 19.56
N SER A 162 1.58 -0.40 18.39
CA SER A 162 2.05 -1.72 17.97
C SER A 162 3.05 -2.31 18.94
N LEU A 163 4.00 -1.52 19.43
CA LEU A 163 4.97 -1.98 20.41
C LEU A 163 4.28 -2.41 21.71
N GLN A 164 3.36 -1.60 22.22
CA GLN A 164 2.59 -1.92 23.43
C GLN A 164 1.79 -3.22 23.26
N ILE A 165 1.02 -3.34 22.18
CA ILE A 165 0.19 -4.52 21.93
C ILE A 165 1.05 -5.75 21.69
N THR A 166 2.20 -5.63 21.05
CA THR A 166 3.13 -6.74 20.86
C THR A 166 3.68 -7.23 22.21
N SER A 167 3.97 -6.30 23.12
CA SER A 167 4.41 -6.65 24.49
C SER A 167 3.30 -7.37 25.27
N GLU A 168 2.09 -6.81 25.27
CA GLU A 168 0.92 -7.43 25.92
C GLU A 168 0.64 -8.84 25.37
N ARG A 169 0.79 -9.03 24.05
CA ARG A 169 0.62 -10.34 23.42
C ARG A 169 1.68 -11.35 23.76
N PHE A 170 2.91 -10.91 24.02
CA PHE A 170 3.95 -11.81 24.50
C PHE A 170 3.53 -12.47 25.82
N ASP A 171 2.97 -11.69 26.75
CA ASP A 171 2.46 -12.20 28.03
C ASP A 171 1.29 -13.18 27.81
N LEU A 172 0.43 -12.90 26.83
CA LEU A 172 -0.68 -13.79 26.47
C LEU A 172 -0.18 -15.09 25.84
N LEU A 173 0.85 -15.05 25.01
CA LEU A 173 1.47 -16.27 24.47
C LEU A 173 2.13 -17.12 25.56
N GLN A 174 2.70 -16.51 26.59
CA GLN A 174 3.20 -17.24 27.76
C GLN A 174 2.07 -17.97 28.51
N GLN A 175 0.86 -17.37 28.56
CA GLN A 175 -0.31 -18.06 29.13
C GLN A 175 -0.70 -19.30 28.31
N LEU A 176 -0.63 -19.24 26.95
CA LEU A 176 -0.85 -20.41 26.10
C LEU A 176 0.20 -21.50 26.38
N ILE A 177 1.46 -21.13 26.52
CA ILE A 177 2.53 -22.07 26.86
C ILE A 177 2.28 -22.72 28.23
N SER A 178 1.86 -21.94 29.23
CA SER A 178 1.53 -22.45 30.54
C SER A 178 0.30 -23.36 30.57
N ALA A 179 -0.58 -23.28 29.57
CA ALA A 179 -1.74 -24.16 29.43
C ALA A 179 -1.37 -25.56 28.87
N ILE A 180 -0.21 -25.70 28.21
CA ILE A 180 0.22 -26.98 27.61
C ILE A 180 0.23 -28.13 28.62
N PRO A 181 0.83 -28.00 29.84
CA PRO A 181 0.83 -29.07 30.82
C PRO A 181 -0.57 -29.45 31.36
N HIS A 182 -1.54 -28.54 31.18
CA HIS A 182 -2.92 -28.72 31.64
C HIS A 182 -3.84 -29.31 30.57
N ALA A 183 -3.32 -29.53 29.37
CA ALA A 183 -4.04 -30.20 28.31
C ALA A 183 -4.14 -31.71 28.63
N ALA A 184 -5.23 -32.11 29.29
CA ALA A 184 -5.41 -33.42 29.85
C ALA A 184 -5.65 -34.55 28.83
N ASP A 185 -5.99 -34.21 27.58
CA ASP A 185 -6.27 -35.19 26.54
C ASP A 185 -5.83 -34.67 25.16
N GLN A 186 -5.83 -35.59 24.19
CA GLN A 186 -5.42 -35.30 22.82
C GLN A 186 -6.20 -34.12 22.20
N LYS A 187 -7.44 -33.97 22.59
CA LYS A 187 -8.34 -32.96 22.14
C LYS A 187 -7.97 -31.58 22.70
N ALA A 188 -7.73 -31.46 23.99
CA ALA A 188 -7.25 -30.22 24.59
C ALA A 188 -5.93 -29.76 23.92
N VAL A 189 -5.06 -30.72 23.56
CA VAL A 189 -3.85 -30.44 22.78
C VAL A 189 -4.18 -29.93 21.38
N LEU A 190 -5.12 -30.55 20.69
CA LEU A 190 -5.53 -30.11 19.33
C LEU A 190 -6.17 -28.71 19.36
N ASP A 191 -7.00 -28.42 20.36
CA ASP A 191 -7.61 -27.09 20.52
C ASP A 191 -6.54 -26.03 20.81
N LEU A 192 -5.62 -26.34 21.70
CA LEU A 192 -4.52 -25.43 22.01
C LEU A 192 -3.65 -25.19 20.77
N HIS A 193 -3.43 -26.24 19.97
CA HIS A 193 -2.70 -26.12 18.70
C HIS A 193 -3.47 -25.26 17.68
N ALA A 194 -4.77 -25.49 17.51
CA ALA A 194 -5.62 -24.70 16.64
C ALA A 194 -5.64 -23.22 17.08
N ARG A 195 -5.77 -22.99 18.39
CA ARG A 195 -5.72 -21.65 18.98
C ARG A 195 -4.39 -20.96 18.73
N THR A 196 -3.28 -21.64 18.97
CA THR A 196 -1.94 -21.12 18.72
C THR A 196 -1.72 -20.82 17.25
N SER A 197 -2.20 -21.67 16.36
CA SER A 197 -2.13 -21.48 14.91
C SER A 197 -2.94 -20.26 14.45
N ALA A 198 -4.14 -20.09 14.98
CA ALA A 198 -4.98 -18.92 14.70
C ALA A 198 -4.34 -17.62 15.21
N GLU A 199 -3.78 -17.61 16.43
CA GLU A 199 -3.07 -16.43 16.94
C GLU A 199 -1.84 -16.09 16.08
N ASN A 200 -1.10 -17.10 15.62
CA ASN A 200 0.04 -16.89 14.73
C ASN A 200 -0.40 -16.31 13.38
N ALA A 201 -1.49 -16.82 12.79
CA ALA A 201 -2.05 -16.26 11.55
C ALA A 201 -2.50 -14.81 11.73
N MET A 202 -3.13 -14.48 12.86
CA MET A 202 -3.52 -13.10 13.18
C MET A 202 -2.31 -12.17 13.35
N LEU A 203 -1.24 -12.64 13.99
CA LEU A 203 -0.01 -11.87 14.15
C LEU A 203 0.66 -11.60 12.79
N LEU A 204 0.71 -12.59 11.91
CA LEU A 204 1.25 -12.43 10.56
C LEU A 204 0.43 -11.42 9.74
N ASN A 205 -0.90 -11.47 9.84
CA ASN A 205 -1.77 -10.51 9.19
C ASN A 205 -1.54 -9.08 9.71
N GLU A 206 -1.45 -8.90 11.03
CA GLU A 206 -1.15 -7.58 11.60
C GLU A 206 0.23 -7.06 11.17
N GLN A 207 1.23 -7.92 11.14
CA GLN A 207 2.56 -7.56 10.64
C GLN A 207 2.50 -7.10 9.17
N SER A 208 1.72 -7.80 8.35
CA SER A 208 1.51 -7.43 6.95
C SER A 208 0.80 -6.08 6.83
N LYS A 209 -0.27 -5.86 7.60
CA LYS A 209 -0.97 -4.57 7.66
C LYS A 209 -0.04 -3.42 8.08
N LEU A 210 0.78 -3.61 9.10
CA LEU A 210 1.74 -2.60 9.55
C LEU A 210 2.76 -2.27 8.45
N ARG A 211 3.25 -3.29 7.74
CA ARG A 211 4.16 -3.08 6.60
C ARG A 211 3.47 -2.27 5.50
N THR A 212 2.28 -2.66 5.09
CA THR A 212 1.50 -1.94 4.08
C THR A 212 1.24 -0.48 4.48
N LEU A 213 0.88 -0.24 5.74
CA LEU A 213 0.70 1.12 6.25
C LEU A 213 1.99 1.95 6.21
N ALA A 214 3.13 1.34 6.53
CA ALA A 214 4.43 2.01 6.43
C ALA A 214 4.77 2.36 4.97
N GLU A 215 4.48 1.47 4.03
CA GLU A 215 4.66 1.70 2.59
C GLU A 215 3.76 2.82 2.06
N VAL A 216 2.50 2.89 2.50
CA VAL A 216 1.58 4.01 2.18
C VAL A 216 2.15 5.34 2.67
N VAL A 217 2.64 5.39 3.90
CA VAL A 217 3.26 6.63 4.45
C VAL A 217 4.50 7.02 3.65
N GLN A 218 5.32 6.06 3.29
CA GLN A 218 6.51 6.30 2.47
C GLN A 218 6.15 6.80 1.07
N ALA A 219 5.17 6.19 0.41
CA ALA A 219 4.70 6.62 -0.90
C ALA A 219 4.16 8.06 -0.86
N GLN A 220 3.39 8.40 0.17
CA GLN A 220 2.89 9.77 0.36
C GLN A 220 4.01 10.78 0.59
N GLU A 221 5.05 10.41 1.34
CA GLU A 221 6.21 11.28 1.57
C GLU A 221 7.02 11.52 0.29
N LEU A 222 7.20 10.48 -0.53
CA LEU A 222 7.84 10.61 -1.84
C LEU A 222 7.03 11.54 -2.75
N ALA A 223 5.71 11.38 -2.79
CA ALA A 223 4.82 12.24 -3.55
C ALA A 223 4.90 13.71 -3.09
N ASN A 224 4.88 13.95 -1.79
CA ASN A 224 5.03 15.29 -1.21
C ASN A 224 6.39 15.91 -1.58
N THR A 225 7.45 15.13 -1.50
CA THR A 225 8.80 15.60 -1.84
C THR A 225 8.91 15.98 -3.31
N GLN A 226 8.32 15.17 -4.19
CA GLN A 226 8.27 15.47 -5.62
C GLN A 226 7.50 16.76 -5.90
N GLN A 227 6.30 16.91 -5.34
CA GLN A 227 5.49 18.12 -5.51
C GLN A 227 6.21 19.38 -5.03
N LEU A 228 7.02 19.29 -3.96
CA LEU A 228 7.84 20.39 -3.50
C LEU A 228 8.95 20.75 -4.50
N ARG A 229 9.61 19.74 -5.10
CA ARG A 229 10.62 19.97 -6.15
C ARG A 229 10.01 20.61 -7.39
N GLU A 230 8.87 20.11 -7.87
CA GLU A 230 8.16 20.70 -9.01
C GLU A 230 7.76 22.14 -8.74
N ARG A 231 7.28 22.44 -7.54
CA ARG A 231 6.94 23.80 -7.15
C ARG A 231 8.17 24.71 -7.11
N ALA A 232 9.29 24.24 -6.60
CA ALA A 232 10.54 25.00 -6.61
C ALA A 232 10.97 25.33 -8.05
N LEU A 233 10.84 24.37 -8.98
CA LEU A 233 11.10 24.60 -10.41
C LEU A 233 10.16 25.63 -11.02
N LEU A 234 8.86 25.54 -10.74
CA LEU A 234 7.87 26.53 -11.18
C LEU A 234 8.16 27.92 -10.61
N GLY A 235 8.54 28.01 -9.34
CA GLY A 235 8.86 29.28 -8.68
C GLY A 235 10.15 29.95 -9.20
N HIS A 236 11.10 29.16 -9.70
CA HIS A 236 12.31 29.70 -10.31
C HIS A 236 12.15 30.16 -11.76
N GLY A 237 11.02 29.87 -12.41
CA GLY A 237 10.75 30.19 -13.80
C GLY A 237 11.71 29.48 -14.77
N GLN A 238 11.77 29.97 -16.00
CA GLN A 238 12.71 29.44 -16.99
C GLN A 238 14.12 30.00 -16.68
N PHE A 239 14.97 29.19 -16.09
CA PHE A 239 16.34 29.57 -15.71
C PHE A 239 17.13 30.16 -16.88
N ALA A 240 16.91 29.63 -18.10
CA ALA A 240 17.53 30.12 -19.32
C ALA A 240 17.22 31.60 -19.65
N LEU A 241 16.02 32.09 -19.26
CA LEU A 241 15.62 33.47 -19.51
C LEU A 241 16.36 34.48 -18.62
N ARG A 242 16.91 34.05 -17.50
CA ARG A 242 17.67 34.91 -16.55
C ARG A 242 19.03 35.29 -17.09
N PHE A 243 19.56 34.57 -18.05
CA PHE A 243 20.88 34.76 -18.65
C PHE A 243 20.82 35.31 -20.09
N GLN A 244 19.61 35.68 -20.57
CA GLN A 244 19.53 36.36 -21.85
C GLN A 244 20.04 37.80 -21.68
N PRO A 245 20.96 38.23 -22.55
CA PRO A 245 21.39 39.63 -22.55
C PRO A 245 20.17 40.51 -22.79
N VAL A 246 20.02 41.54 -21.97
CA VAL A 246 18.98 42.56 -22.18
C VAL A 246 19.28 43.24 -23.52
N PRO A 247 18.32 43.40 -24.43
CA PRO A 247 18.51 44.00 -25.74
C PRO A 247 18.90 45.46 -25.66
#